data_bd06e003c58c8d697f5b6a3aba866869
#
_entry.id   bd06e003c58c8d697f5b6a3aba866869
#
_cell.length_a   1.000
_cell.length_b   1.000
_cell.length_c   1.000
_cell.angle_alpha   90.00
_cell.angle_beta   90.00
_cell.angle_gamma   90.00
#
_symmetry.space_group_name_H-M   'P 1'
#
loop_
_entity.id
_entity.type
_entity.pdbx_description
1 polymer ?
#
loop_
_entity_poly.entity_id
_entity_poly.type
_entity_poly.pdbx_seq_one_letter_code
_entity_poly.pdbx_strand_id
1 'polypeptide(L)'
;MSSFGFGLITAAVLAIATVGFTMQFAVTNVLNLAYGSVMINSAYVTYWVNQHGISVWLALFAGVFCGAVVSWCLNRVIYTPFQRRNLAPITVVIVSLGVDLMGTFGLQAIVGGSYVTYKMSQGHEFHFLGMFLSGVQLIIIGICAGVLILIHWLLKYTRLGKAMRATSANRNLARNSGVKTQFIISMTWIISGALCGLAGTVFAMNSGVFEATSNELYIVLLLAAMFLGGPGEPYGAMFGALAIGLSTEISAAYITADYKEVIAFLVLLGMLAFRPYGLFGSEKTL
;
A
#
# COMPACT_ATOMS: atom_id res chain seq x y z
N MET A 1 1.47 18.23 19.83
CA MET A 1 1.48 16.79 20.16
C MET A 1 0.40 15.98 19.45
N SER A 2 -0.77 16.55 19.16
CA SER A 2 -1.81 15.89 18.32
C SER A 2 -1.30 15.48 16.93
N SER A 3 -0.51 16.32 16.28
CA SER A 3 0.07 16.06 14.94
C SER A 3 0.97 14.83 14.90
N PHE A 4 1.66 14.50 16.00
CA PHE A 4 2.45 13.27 16.07
C PHE A 4 1.57 12.02 16.12
N GLY A 5 0.43 12.09 16.83
CA GLY A 5 -0.55 10.99 16.85
C GLY A 5 -1.16 10.73 15.47
N PHE A 6 -1.58 11.80 14.77
CA PHE A 6 -2.06 11.68 13.38
C PHE A 6 -0.98 11.17 12.43
N GLY A 7 0.29 11.63 12.61
CA GLY A 7 1.42 11.14 11.84
C GLY A 7 1.68 9.65 12.02
N LEU A 8 1.50 9.13 13.21
CA LEU A 8 1.65 7.70 13.48
C LEU A 8 0.58 6.86 12.79
N ILE A 9 -0.67 7.36 12.73
CA ILE A 9 -1.76 6.66 12.03
C ILE A 9 -1.52 6.67 10.53
N THR A 10 -1.22 7.85 9.96
CA THR A 10 -0.89 7.98 8.53
C THR A 10 0.29 7.09 8.15
N ALA A 11 1.34 7.08 8.97
CA ALA A 11 2.51 6.23 8.80
C ALA A 11 2.17 4.74 8.87
N ALA A 12 1.30 4.31 9.80
CA ALA A 12 0.91 2.92 9.96
C ALA A 12 0.10 2.41 8.74
N VAL A 13 -0.84 3.21 8.24
CA VAL A 13 -1.62 2.88 7.04
C VAL A 13 -0.72 2.85 5.81
N LEU A 14 0.16 3.86 5.67
CA LEU A 14 1.12 3.93 4.58
C LEU A 14 2.10 2.75 4.62
N ALA A 15 2.51 2.30 5.81
CA ALA A 15 3.42 1.16 5.95
C ALA A 15 2.83 -0.15 5.41
N ILE A 16 1.54 -0.44 5.69
CA ILE A 16 0.89 -1.64 5.14
C ILE A 16 0.85 -1.59 3.61
N ALA A 17 0.42 -0.46 3.04
CA ALA A 17 0.36 -0.27 1.60
C ALA A 17 1.75 -0.41 0.96
N THR A 18 2.76 0.28 1.52
CA THR A 18 4.12 0.30 0.99
C THR A 18 4.81 -1.06 1.10
N VAL A 19 4.62 -1.79 2.21
CA VAL A 19 5.16 -3.15 2.38
C VAL A 19 4.56 -4.09 1.35
N GLY A 20 3.23 -4.06 1.15
CA GLY A 20 2.56 -4.87 0.13
C GLY A 20 3.08 -4.57 -1.28
N PHE A 21 3.18 -3.30 -1.63
CA PHE A 21 3.71 -2.83 -2.91
C PHE A 21 5.18 -3.25 -3.12
N THR A 22 6.02 -3.05 -2.11
CA THR A 22 7.45 -3.40 -2.16
C THR A 22 7.67 -4.89 -2.28
N MET A 23 6.87 -5.72 -1.59
CA MET A 23 6.92 -7.19 -1.75
C MET A 23 6.58 -7.61 -3.18
N GLN A 24 5.57 -6.99 -3.79
CA GLN A 24 5.20 -7.25 -5.18
C GLN A 24 6.34 -6.85 -6.11
N PHE A 25 6.91 -5.66 -5.93
CA PHE A 25 8.04 -5.18 -6.72
C PHE A 25 9.27 -6.09 -6.58
N ALA A 26 9.64 -6.47 -5.34
CA ALA A 26 10.79 -7.34 -5.08
C ALA A 26 10.75 -8.68 -5.85
N VAL A 27 9.57 -9.30 -5.95
CA VAL A 27 9.43 -10.62 -6.58
C VAL A 27 9.22 -10.52 -8.08
N THR A 28 8.58 -9.46 -8.58
CA THR A 28 8.17 -9.33 -10.00
C THR A 28 8.99 -8.36 -10.79
N ASN A 29 9.71 -7.45 -10.14
CA ASN A 29 10.39 -6.28 -10.72
C ASN A 29 9.44 -5.42 -11.58
N VAL A 30 8.17 -5.33 -11.19
CA VAL A 30 7.12 -4.55 -11.85
C VAL A 30 6.67 -3.44 -10.94
N LEU A 31 6.85 -2.20 -11.39
CA LEU A 31 6.26 -1.02 -10.77
C LEU A 31 4.77 -0.97 -11.15
N ASN A 32 3.91 -1.40 -10.24
CA ASN A 32 2.47 -1.50 -10.48
C ASN A 32 1.74 -0.24 -10.03
N LEU A 33 1.61 0.76 -10.89
CA LEU A 33 0.88 1.99 -10.58
C LEU A 33 -0.62 1.76 -10.35
N ALA A 34 -1.19 0.69 -10.92
CA ALA A 34 -2.59 0.31 -10.67
C ALA A 34 -2.87 -0.10 -9.20
N TYR A 35 -1.86 -0.08 -8.34
CA TYR A 35 -2.02 -0.34 -6.92
C TYR A 35 -2.95 0.66 -6.24
N GLY A 36 -2.91 1.94 -6.68
CA GLY A 36 -3.80 2.99 -6.19
C GLY A 36 -5.27 2.70 -6.47
N SER A 37 -5.60 2.35 -7.71
CA SER A 37 -6.99 2.01 -8.07
C SER A 37 -7.48 0.74 -7.38
N VAL A 38 -6.64 -0.29 -7.20
CA VAL A 38 -7.01 -1.48 -6.41
C VAL A 38 -7.34 -1.10 -4.96
N MET A 39 -6.57 -0.18 -4.38
CA MET A 39 -6.77 0.33 -3.03
C MET A 39 -8.14 1.00 -2.88
N ILE A 40 -8.47 1.96 -3.76
CA ILE A 40 -9.73 2.70 -3.66
C ILE A 40 -10.94 1.84 -4.02
N ASN A 41 -10.83 0.96 -5.02
CA ASN A 41 -11.89 0.01 -5.35
C ASN A 41 -12.23 -0.91 -4.16
N SER A 42 -11.21 -1.36 -3.42
CA SER A 42 -11.40 -2.17 -2.22
C SER A 42 -12.10 -1.39 -1.10
N ALA A 43 -11.78 -0.09 -0.94
CA ALA A 43 -12.48 0.78 0.00
C ALA A 43 -13.97 0.94 -0.37
N TYR A 44 -14.29 1.09 -1.66
CA TYR A 44 -15.68 1.17 -2.12
C TYR A 44 -16.44 -0.15 -1.94
N VAL A 45 -15.81 -1.31 -2.14
CA VAL A 45 -16.45 -2.61 -1.82
C VAL A 45 -16.79 -2.68 -0.33
N THR A 46 -15.88 -2.26 0.55
CA THR A 46 -16.15 -2.16 1.98
C THR A 46 -17.31 -1.19 2.26
N TYR A 47 -17.37 -0.05 1.57
CA TYR A 47 -18.43 0.93 1.67
C TYR A 47 -19.79 0.31 1.30
N TRP A 48 -19.91 -0.36 0.18
CA TRP A 48 -21.16 -0.99 -0.23
C TRP A 48 -21.64 -2.04 0.77
N VAL A 49 -20.73 -2.90 1.26
CA VAL A 49 -21.08 -3.89 2.30
C VAL A 49 -21.53 -3.21 3.59
N ASN A 50 -20.86 -2.13 4.00
CA ASN A 50 -21.22 -1.37 5.20
C ASN A 50 -22.59 -0.67 5.06
N GLN A 51 -22.95 -0.17 3.86
CA GLN A 51 -24.25 0.46 3.62
C GLN A 51 -25.42 -0.52 3.79
N HIS A 52 -25.21 -1.82 3.60
CA HIS A 52 -26.21 -2.88 3.86
C HIS A 52 -26.38 -3.24 5.35
N GLY A 53 -25.80 -2.43 6.25
CA GLY A 53 -25.98 -2.61 7.70
C GLY A 53 -24.96 -3.53 8.36
N ILE A 54 -23.96 -4.01 7.62
CA ILE A 54 -22.87 -4.81 8.18
C ILE A 54 -21.86 -3.85 8.83
N SER A 55 -21.39 -4.23 10.02
CA SER A 55 -20.36 -3.42 10.70
C SER A 55 -19.10 -3.24 9.83
N VAL A 56 -18.51 -2.06 9.87
CA VAL A 56 -17.33 -1.71 9.05
C VAL A 56 -16.16 -2.68 9.29
N TRP A 57 -16.04 -3.22 10.50
CA TRP A 57 -15.01 -4.20 10.87
C TRP A 57 -15.17 -5.54 10.14
N LEU A 58 -16.40 -6.00 9.92
CA LEU A 58 -16.69 -7.19 9.10
C LEU A 58 -16.59 -6.85 7.61
N ALA A 59 -17.06 -5.69 7.19
CA ALA A 59 -16.97 -5.21 5.82
C ALA A 59 -15.49 -5.07 5.34
N LEU A 60 -14.54 -4.79 6.26
CA LEU A 60 -13.12 -4.74 5.99
C LEU A 60 -12.59 -6.03 5.34
N PHE A 61 -13.08 -7.20 5.77
CA PHE A 61 -12.68 -8.47 5.15
C PHE A 61 -13.13 -8.58 3.69
N ALA A 62 -14.26 -7.96 3.32
CA ALA A 62 -14.69 -7.89 1.92
C ALA A 62 -13.74 -7.02 1.08
N GLY A 63 -13.27 -5.89 1.61
CA GLY A 63 -12.26 -5.05 0.96
C GLY A 63 -10.92 -5.78 0.79
N VAL A 64 -10.44 -6.47 1.83
CA VAL A 64 -9.22 -7.28 1.77
C VAL A 64 -9.34 -8.38 0.71
N PHE A 65 -10.46 -9.09 0.68
CA PHE A 65 -10.73 -10.14 -0.30
C PHE A 65 -10.81 -9.58 -1.73
N CYS A 66 -11.49 -8.45 -1.91
CA CYS A 66 -11.56 -7.76 -3.20
C CYS A 66 -10.16 -7.39 -3.69
N GLY A 67 -9.34 -6.75 -2.86
CA GLY A 67 -7.96 -6.38 -3.22
C GLY A 67 -7.12 -7.60 -3.61
N ALA A 68 -7.23 -8.70 -2.89
CA ALA A 68 -6.55 -9.95 -3.20
C ALA A 68 -6.96 -10.53 -4.57
N VAL A 69 -8.26 -10.60 -4.82
CA VAL A 69 -8.83 -11.15 -6.07
C VAL A 69 -8.50 -10.26 -7.26
N VAL A 70 -8.72 -8.96 -7.15
CA VAL A 70 -8.43 -8.00 -8.24
C VAL A 70 -6.94 -8.03 -8.58
N SER A 71 -6.07 -7.98 -7.58
CA SER A 71 -4.62 -8.04 -7.78
C SER A 71 -4.18 -9.36 -8.44
N TRP A 72 -4.75 -10.49 -8.02
CA TRP A 72 -4.50 -11.79 -8.68
C TRP A 72 -4.99 -11.82 -10.13
N CYS A 73 -6.18 -11.28 -10.40
CA CYS A 73 -6.72 -11.17 -11.76
C CYS A 73 -5.84 -10.31 -12.65
N LEU A 74 -5.41 -9.13 -12.17
CA LEU A 74 -4.50 -8.24 -12.89
C LEU A 74 -3.18 -8.95 -13.25
N ASN A 75 -2.60 -9.66 -12.28
CA ASN A 75 -1.40 -10.45 -12.54
C ASN A 75 -1.63 -11.49 -13.64
N ARG A 76 -2.73 -12.23 -13.55
CA ARG A 76 -3.00 -13.35 -14.49
C ARG A 76 -3.35 -12.88 -15.89
N VAL A 77 -4.20 -11.86 -16.00
CA VAL A 77 -4.79 -11.40 -17.26
C VAL A 77 -3.89 -10.40 -17.97
N ILE A 78 -3.25 -9.49 -17.21
CA ILE A 78 -2.50 -8.39 -17.78
C ILE A 78 -0.99 -8.63 -17.63
N TYR A 79 -0.46 -8.67 -16.41
CA TYR A 79 0.99 -8.63 -16.22
C TYR A 79 1.72 -9.90 -16.67
N THR A 80 1.16 -11.09 -16.43
CA THR A 80 1.80 -12.36 -16.86
C THR A 80 1.97 -12.45 -18.37
N PRO A 81 0.97 -12.14 -19.24
CA PRO A 81 1.14 -12.11 -20.68
C PRO A 81 2.19 -11.11 -21.16
N PHE A 82 2.23 -9.89 -20.54
CA PHE A 82 3.20 -8.87 -20.92
C PHE A 82 4.64 -9.27 -20.53
N GLN A 83 4.83 -9.84 -19.34
CA GLN A 83 6.14 -10.35 -18.90
C GLN A 83 6.66 -11.49 -19.79
N ARG A 84 5.77 -12.36 -20.27
CA ARG A 84 6.15 -13.47 -21.17
C ARG A 84 6.64 -12.99 -22.53
N ARG A 85 6.23 -11.80 -22.98
CA ARG A 85 6.66 -11.19 -24.24
C ARG A 85 8.00 -10.46 -24.13
N ASN A 86 8.66 -10.48 -22.96
CA ASN A 86 9.94 -9.80 -22.68
C ASN A 86 9.95 -8.32 -23.13
N LEU A 87 8.83 -7.62 -22.93
CA LEU A 87 8.71 -6.20 -23.28
C LEU A 87 9.58 -5.35 -22.32
N ALA A 88 9.95 -4.18 -22.80
CA ALA A 88 10.73 -3.23 -21.98
C ALA A 88 9.99 -2.91 -20.67
N PRO A 89 10.70 -2.77 -19.53
CA PRO A 89 10.08 -2.48 -18.24
C PRO A 89 9.17 -1.25 -18.27
N ILE A 90 9.53 -0.23 -19.03
CA ILE A 90 8.73 0.98 -19.20
C ILE A 90 7.34 0.69 -19.80
N THR A 91 7.24 -0.28 -20.72
CA THR A 91 5.96 -0.67 -21.30
C THR A 91 5.00 -1.21 -20.25
N VAL A 92 5.51 -1.99 -19.29
CA VAL A 92 4.71 -2.55 -18.20
C VAL A 92 4.25 -1.44 -17.24
N VAL A 93 5.06 -0.43 -17.01
CA VAL A 93 4.69 0.76 -16.23
C VAL A 93 3.58 1.54 -16.93
N ILE A 94 3.67 1.77 -18.24
CA ILE A 94 2.62 2.46 -19.02
C ILE A 94 1.31 1.66 -18.97
N VAL A 95 1.38 0.33 -19.12
CA VAL A 95 0.20 -0.54 -18.99
C VAL A 95 -0.41 -0.43 -17.59
N SER A 96 0.42 -0.41 -16.54
CA SER A 96 -0.07 -0.28 -15.16
C SER A 96 -0.77 1.07 -14.92
N LEU A 97 -0.25 2.15 -15.51
CA LEU A 97 -0.90 3.45 -15.48
C LEU A 97 -2.27 3.43 -16.19
N GLY A 98 -2.33 2.80 -17.37
CA GLY A 98 -3.60 2.63 -18.08
C GLY A 98 -4.63 1.83 -17.27
N VAL A 99 -4.20 0.77 -16.57
CA VAL A 99 -5.06 0.00 -15.67
C VAL A 99 -5.52 0.83 -14.47
N ASP A 100 -4.64 1.68 -13.92
CA ASP A 100 -5.00 2.58 -12.82
C ASP A 100 -6.09 3.57 -13.23
N LEU A 101 -5.91 4.24 -14.37
CA LEU A 101 -6.89 5.16 -14.92
C LEU A 101 -8.24 4.47 -15.21
N MET A 102 -8.21 3.26 -15.81
CA MET A 102 -9.43 2.49 -16.03
C MET A 102 -10.12 2.09 -14.72
N GLY A 103 -9.35 1.70 -13.70
CA GLY A 103 -9.88 1.32 -12.38
C GLY A 103 -10.47 2.51 -11.64
N THR A 104 -9.79 3.64 -11.62
CA THR A 104 -10.21 4.86 -10.92
C THR A 104 -11.40 5.52 -11.61
N PHE A 105 -11.29 5.85 -12.90
CA PHE A 105 -12.37 6.51 -13.64
C PHE A 105 -13.53 5.58 -13.96
N GLY A 106 -13.27 4.26 -14.11
CA GLY A 106 -14.32 3.26 -14.21
C GLY A 106 -15.18 3.18 -12.93
N LEU A 107 -14.54 3.24 -11.76
CA LEU A 107 -15.23 3.35 -10.48
C LEU A 107 -16.01 4.67 -10.40
N GLN A 108 -15.39 5.79 -10.75
CA GLN A 108 -16.02 7.11 -10.72
C GLN A 108 -17.26 7.19 -11.65
N ALA A 109 -17.22 6.54 -12.81
CA ALA A 109 -18.37 6.47 -13.73
C ALA A 109 -19.57 5.72 -13.13
N ILE A 110 -19.32 4.75 -12.22
CA ILE A 110 -20.38 3.96 -11.56
C ILE A 110 -20.91 4.69 -10.33
N VAL A 111 -20.03 5.28 -9.50
CA VAL A 111 -20.37 5.85 -8.19
C VAL A 111 -20.64 7.35 -8.26
N GLY A 112 -20.14 8.02 -9.30
CA GLY A 112 -20.11 9.48 -9.41
C GLY A 112 -18.89 10.08 -8.69
N GLY A 113 -18.82 11.42 -8.70
CA GLY A 113 -17.74 12.20 -8.07
C GLY A 113 -18.12 12.72 -6.67
N SER A 114 -19.04 12.08 -5.97
CA SER A 114 -19.45 12.52 -4.64
C SER A 114 -18.59 11.87 -3.54
N TYR A 115 -18.35 12.64 -2.48
CA TYR A 115 -17.73 12.12 -1.27
C TYR A 115 -18.65 11.11 -0.58
N VAL A 116 -18.07 10.01 -0.13
CA VAL A 116 -18.76 8.97 0.63
C VAL A 116 -18.09 8.77 1.98
N THR A 117 -18.86 8.25 2.95
CA THR A 117 -18.37 7.96 4.30
C THR A 117 -18.92 6.63 4.79
N TYR A 118 -18.14 5.93 5.63
CA TYR A 118 -18.62 4.73 6.30
C TYR A 118 -19.61 5.06 7.43
N LYS A 119 -20.62 4.22 7.59
CA LYS A 119 -21.50 4.25 8.76
C LYS A 119 -20.77 3.63 9.95
N MET A 120 -20.04 4.46 10.69
CA MET A 120 -19.35 4.02 11.90
C MET A 120 -19.42 5.07 12.99
N SER A 121 -19.52 4.63 14.25
CA SER A 121 -19.34 5.51 15.41
C SER A 121 -17.85 5.72 15.66
N GLN A 122 -17.41 6.95 15.81
CA GLN A 122 -15.99 7.25 16.08
C GLN A 122 -15.55 6.83 17.49
N GLY A 123 -16.49 6.39 18.34
CA GLY A 123 -16.19 5.95 19.71
C GLY A 123 -15.82 7.10 20.65
N HIS A 124 -15.35 6.75 21.84
CA HIS A 124 -14.86 7.72 22.81
C HIS A 124 -13.48 8.26 22.40
N GLU A 125 -13.28 9.54 22.61
CA GLU A 125 -11.96 10.17 22.45
C GLU A 125 -11.10 9.86 23.69
N PHE A 126 -9.93 9.31 23.45
CA PHE A 126 -8.94 9.02 24.50
C PHE A 126 -7.87 10.09 24.53
N HIS A 127 -7.66 10.67 25.72
CA HIS A 127 -6.60 11.61 25.99
C HIS A 127 -5.40 10.85 26.57
N PHE A 128 -4.40 10.58 25.76
CA PHE A 128 -3.18 9.91 26.21
C PHE A 128 -1.96 10.75 25.87
N LEU A 129 -1.14 11.12 26.86
CA LEU A 129 0.09 11.94 26.69
C LEU A 129 -0.11 13.25 25.91
N GLY A 130 -1.31 13.87 25.98
CA GLY A 130 -1.62 15.10 25.24
C GLY A 130 -1.96 14.88 23.75
N MET A 131 -2.16 13.64 23.35
CA MET A 131 -2.67 13.27 22.02
C MET A 131 -4.17 12.98 22.12
N PHE A 132 -4.92 13.51 21.15
CA PHE A 132 -6.34 13.22 20.97
C PHE A 132 -6.47 12.10 19.94
N LEU A 133 -6.78 10.89 20.38
CA LEU A 133 -6.97 9.73 19.49
C LEU A 133 -8.38 9.17 19.68
N SER A 134 -9.10 8.97 18.59
CA SER A 134 -10.38 8.27 18.64
C SER A 134 -10.17 6.78 18.88
N GLY A 135 -11.16 6.10 19.46
CA GLY A 135 -11.11 4.65 19.66
C GLY A 135 -10.88 3.89 18.33
N VAL A 136 -11.43 4.39 17.23
CA VAL A 136 -11.23 3.83 15.88
C VAL A 136 -9.76 3.91 15.48
N GLN A 137 -9.10 5.03 15.73
CA GLN A 137 -7.69 5.24 15.38
C GLN A 137 -6.75 4.31 16.15
N LEU A 138 -7.03 4.04 17.42
CA LEU A 138 -6.27 3.06 18.21
C LEU A 138 -6.43 1.63 17.66
N ILE A 139 -7.64 1.26 17.27
CA ILE A 139 -7.89 -0.04 16.63
C ILE A 139 -7.15 -0.14 15.29
N ILE A 140 -7.17 0.92 14.49
CA ILE A 140 -6.41 0.99 13.22
C ILE A 140 -4.92 0.74 13.46
N ILE A 141 -4.30 1.44 14.41
CA ILE A 141 -2.88 1.23 14.75
C ILE A 141 -2.64 -0.23 15.17
N GLY A 142 -3.53 -0.78 16.00
CA GLY A 142 -3.46 -2.18 16.44
C GLY A 142 -3.52 -3.18 15.27
N ILE A 143 -4.46 -2.99 14.34
CA ILE A 143 -4.60 -3.81 13.13
C ILE A 143 -3.33 -3.68 12.27
N CYS A 144 -2.86 -2.45 12.02
CA CYS A 144 -1.66 -2.20 11.24
C CYS A 144 -0.43 -2.87 11.84
N ALA A 145 -0.20 -2.71 13.13
CA ALA A 145 0.90 -3.36 13.84
C ALA A 145 0.80 -4.90 13.78
N GLY A 146 -0.39 -5.45 14.03
CA GLY A 146 -0.63 -6.88 13.96
C GLY A 146 -0.35 -7.47 12.57
N VAL A 147 -0.80 -6.77 11.51
CA VAL A 147 -0.56 -7.19 10.12
C VAL A 147 0.93 -7.08 9.76
N LEU A 148 1.63 -6.03 10.17
CA LEU A 148 3.07 -5.91 9.94
C LEU A 148 3.86 -7.00 10.65
N ILE A 149 3.49 -7.37 11.88
CA ILE A 149 4.07 -8.51 12.60
C ILE A 149 3.79 -9.82 11.85
N LEU A 150 2.57 -10.02 11.37
CA LEU A 150 2.19 -11.19 10.57
C LEU A 150 3.04 -11.30 9.29
N ILE A 151 3.24 -10.19 8.58
CA ILE A 151 4.08 -10.15 7.38
C ILE A 151 5.55 -10.41 7.72
N HIS A 152 6.05 -9.84 8.83
CA HIS A 152 7.39 -10.18 9.31
C HIS A 152 7.54 -11.69 9.55
N TRP A 153 6.58 -12.30 10.27
CA TRP A 153 6.58 -13.73 10.53
C TRP A 153 6.51 -14.54 9.23
N LEU A 154 5.63 -14.15 8.29
CA LEU A 154 5.48 -14.79 6.98
C LEU A 154 6.81 -14.74 6.20
N LEU A 155 7.44 -13.57 6.10
CA LEU A 155 8.67 -13.40 5.33
C LEU A 155 9.85 -14.14 5.96
N LYS A 156 9.99 -14.12 7.29
CA LYS A 156 11.17 -14.64 7.99
C LYS A 156 11.10 -16.15 8.22
N TYR A 157 9.95 -16.67 8.66
CA TYR A 157 9.84 -18.02 9.21
C TYR A 157 9.13 -19.02 8.28
N THR A 158 8.34 -18.56 7.27
CA THR A 158 7.61 -19.49 6.41
C THR A 158 8.41 -19.96 5.20
N ARG A 159 8.02 -21.12 4.65
CA ARG A 159 8.58 -21.65 3.39
C ARG A 159 8.28 -20.72 2.22
N LEU A 160 7.10 -20.06 2.25
CA LEU A 160 6.68 -19.11 1.23
C LEU A 160 7.57 -17.85 1.24
N GLY A 161 7.87 -17.29 2.43
CA GLY A 161 8.78 -16.15 2.57
C GLY A 161 10.21 -16.47 2.10
N LYS A 162 10.72 -17.68 2.43
CA LYS A 162 12.02 -18.14 1.91
C LYS A 162 12.03 -18.22 0.38
N ALA A 163 10.96 -18.77 -0.22
CA ALA A 163 10.84 -18.90 -1.67
C ALA A 163 10.66 -17.52 -2.35
N MET A 164 9.95 -16.58 -1.72
CA MET A 164 9.85 -15.19 -2.20
C MET A 164 11.24 -14.53 -2.27
N ARG A 165 12.02 -14.59 -1.18
CA ARG A 165 13.38 -14.03 -1.16
C ARG A 165 14.31 -14.72 -2.17
N ALA A 166 14.24 -16.02 -2.34
CA ALA A 166 15.02 -16.73 -3.35
C ALA A 166 14.61 -16.28 -4.78
N THR A 167 13.32 -16.08 -5.03
CA THR A 167 12.80 -15.64 -6.34
C THR A 167 13.17 -14.17 -6.61
N SER A 168 13.17 -13.31 -5.60
CA SER A 168 13.58 -11.90 -5.75
C SER A 168 15.08 -11.76 -5.99
N ALA A 169 15.91 -12.58 -5.34
CA ALA A 169 17.36 -12.54 -5.53
C ALA A 169 17.78 -13.01 -6.93
N ASN A 170 17.26 -14.12 -7.42
CA ASN A 170 17.48 -14.60 -8.78
C ASN A 170 16.39 -15.58 -9.20
N ARG A 171 15.47 -15.14 -10.05
CA ARG A 171 14.32 -15.93 -10.53
C ARG A 171 14.73 -17.18 -11.28
N ASN A 172 15.78 -17.11 -12.12
CA ASN A 172 16.24 -18.25 -12.93
C ASN A 172 16.90 -19.30 -12.05
N LEU A 173 17.75 -18.88 -11.12
CA LEU A 173 18.40 -19.77 -10.17
C LEU A 173 17.38 -20.47 -9.26
N ALA A 174 16.42 -19.71 -8.72
CA ALA A 174 15.35 -20.27 -7.90
C ALA A 174 14.54 -21.34 -8.66
N ARG A 175 14.23 -21.08 -9.95
CA ARG A 175 13.52 -22.03 -10.79
C ARG A 175 14.33 -23.29 -11.05
N ASN A 176 15.63 -23.16 -11.33
CA ASN A 176 16.53 -24.31 -11.54
C ASN A 176 16.73 -25.13 -10.26
N SER A 177 16.57 -24.49 -9.09
CA SER A 177 16.60 -25.15 -7.78
C SER A 177 15.25 -25.78 -7.38
N GLY A 178 14.28 -25.89 -8.32
CA GLY A 178 12.99 -26.55 -8.09
C GLY A 178 11.89 -25.65 -7.48
N VAL A 179 12.13 -24.36 -7.28
CA VAL A 179 11.10 -23.45 -6.78
C VAL A 179 10.08 -23.18 -7.89
N LYS A 180 8.79 -23.37 -7.61
CA LYS A 180 7.69 -23.05 -8.52
C LYS A 180 7.47 -21.53 -8.58
N THR A 181 8.37 -20.81 -9.26
CA THR A 181 8.42 -19.33 -9.25
C THR A 181 7.11 -18.68 -9.66
N GLN A 182 6.36 -19.28 -10.63
CA GLN A 182 5.07 -18.74 -11.05
C GLN A 182 4.00 -18.81 -9.93
N PHE A 183 4.02 -19.86 -9.12
CA PHE A 183 3.15 -19.97 -7.95
C PHE A 183 3.54 -18.92 -6.89
N ILE A 184 4.83 -18.73 -6.65
CA ILE A 184 5.32 -17.70 -5.71
C ILE A 184 4.89 -16.31 -6.14
N ILE A 185 5.02 -15.97 -7.43
CA ILE A 185 4.55 -14.69 -7.98
C ILE A 185 3.05 -14.53 -7.73
N SER A 186 2.24 -15.53 -8.06
CA SER A 186 0.78 -15.44 -7.84
C SER A 186 0.42 -15.24 -6.37
N MET A 187 1.10 -15.95 -5.44
CA MET A 187 0.89 -15.77 -4.01
C MET A 187 1.32 -14.39 -3.52
N THR A 188 2.43 -13.86 -4.06
CA THR A 188 2.87 -12.48 -3.74
C THR A 188 1.82 -11.45 -4.16
N TRP A 189 1.23 -11.60 -5.36
CA TRP A 189 0.18 -10.71 -5.82
C TRP A 189 -1.09 -10.78 -4.96
N ILE A 190 -1.49 -11.99 -4.51
CA ILE A 190 -2.64 -12.17 -3.62
C ILE A 190 -2.38 -11.48 -2.27
N ILE A 191 -1.22 -11.72 -1.66
CA ILE A 191 -0.87 -11.13 -0.37
C ILE A 191 -0.74 -9.61 -0.48
N SER A 192 -0.03 -9.12 -1.50
CA SER A 192 0.11 -7.69 -1.77
C SER A 192 -1.24 -7.03 -2.01
N GLY A 193 -2.13 -7.67 -2.79
CA GLY A 193 -3.48 -7.19 -3.03
C GLY A 193 -4.36 -7.19 -1.78
N ALA A 194 -4.20 -8.19 -0.91
CA ALA A 194 -4.88 -8.21 0.39
C ALA A 194 -4.44 -7.03 1.28
N LEU A 195 -3.13 -6.76 1.33
CA LEU A 195 -2.58 -5.60 2.05
C LEU A 195 -3.03 -4.28 1.43
N CYS A 196 -3.12 -4.21 0.11
CA CYS A 196 -3.66 -3.07 -0.62
C CYS A 196 -5.12 -2.80 -0.25
N GLY A 197 -5.96 -3.84 -0.25
CA GLY A 197 -7.37 -3.74 0.13
C GLY A 197 -7.56 -3.34 1.59
N LEU A 198 -6.72 -3.88 2.49
CA LEU A 198 -6.69 -3.47 3.88
C LEU A 198 -6.32 -1.99 4.02
N ALA A 199 -5.22 -1.58 3.38
CA ALA A 199 -4.74 -0.20 3.43
C ALA A 199 -5.79 0.77 2.89
N GLY A 200 -6.49 0.44 1.80
CA GLY A 200 -7.56 1.26 1.23
C GLY A 200 -8.74 1.42 2.17
N THR A 201 -9.19 0.34 2.79
CA THR A 201 -10.29 0.39 3.76
C THR A 201 -9.91 1.22 4.99
N VAL A 202 -8.71 0.99 5.53
CA VAL A 202 -8.22 1.69 6.72
C VAL A 202 -7.92 3.17 6.42
N PHE A 203 -7.42 3.49 5.22
CA PHE A 203 -7.27 4.85 4.73
C PHE A 203 -8.61 5.58 4.73
N ALA A 204 -9.64 4.98 4.14
CA ALA A 204 -10.97 5.55 4.09
C ALA A 204 -11.62 5.72 5.48
N MET A 205 -11.36 4.78 6.42
CA MET A 205 -11.77 4.92 7.82
C MET A 205 -11.10 6.11 8.51
N ASN A 206 -9.80 6.30 8.28
CA ASN A 206 -9.03 7.37 8.90
C ASN A 206 -9.36 8.75 8.31
N SER A 207 -9.58 8.83 7.00
CA SER A 207 -9.93 10.07 6.30
C SER A 207 -11.35 10.56 6.63
N GLY A 208 -12.24 9.65 7.06
CA GLY A 208 -13.64 9.93 7.36
C GLY A 208 -14.49 10.10 6.11
N VAL A 209 -14.02 10.85 5.13
CA VAL A 209 -14.63 11.02 3.81
C VAL A 209 -13.63 10.68 2.71
N PHE A 210 -14.09 10.07 1.63
CA PHE A 210 -13.26 9.72 0.48
C PHE A 210 -14.07 9.70 -0.82
N GLU A 211 -13.39 9.84 -1.94
CA GLU A 211 -13.97 9.78 -3.28
C GLU A 211 -13.18 8.84 -4.18
N ALA A 212 -13.67 8.58 -5.39
CA ALA A 212 -13.06 7.63 -6.31
C ALA A 212 -11.62 7.99 -6.73
N THR A 213 -11.24 9.26 -6.67
CA THR A 213 -9.92 9.80 -7.05
C THR A 213 -8.96 9.98 -5.87
N SER A 214 -9.37 9.66 -4.65
CA SER A 214 -8.54 9.83 -3.43
C SER A 214 -7.24 9.01 -3.45
N ASN A 215 -7.11 8.03 -4.36
CA ASN A 215 -5.90 7.23 -4.54
C ASN A 215 -4.76 7.97 -5.24
N GLU A 216 -5.03 9.02 -6.02
CA GLU A 216 -4.02 9.68 -6.87
C GLU A 216 -2.88 10.29 -6.06
N LEU A 217 -3.20 11.01 -5.00
CA LEU A 217 -2.19 11.56 -4.10
C LEU A 217 -1.54 10.48 -3.22
N TYR A 218 -2.31 9.47 -2.84
CA TYR A 218 -1.82 8.42 -1.96
C TYR A 218 -0.78 7.52 -2.62
N ILE A 219 -0.92 7.20 -3.92
CA ILE A 219 0.08 6.41 -4.66
C ILE A 219 1.45 7.12 -4.70
N VAL A 220 1.43 8.45 -4.74
CA VAL A 220 2.64 9.28 -4.72
C VAL A 220 3.38 9.14 -3.38
N LEU A 221 2.66 9.23 -2.25
CA LEU A 221 3.23 9.04 -0.91
C LEU A 221 3.77 7.62 -0.75
N LEU A 222 3.07 6.64 -1.28
CA LEU A 222 3.48 5.23 -1.27
C LEU A 222 4.79 5.01 -2.03
N LEU A 223 4.91 5.59 -3.24
CA LEU A 223 6.15 5.55 -4.02
C LEU A 223 7.29 6.25 -3.29
N ALA A 224 7.04 7.42 -2.71
CA ALA A 224 8.03 8.14 -1.93
C ALA A 224 8.53 7.29 -0.75
N ALA A 225 7.63 6.64 -0.03
CA ALA A 225 7.97 5.77 1.10
C ALA A 225 8.77 4.52 0.65
N MET A 226 8.39 3.91 -0.49
CA MET A 226 9.10 2.76 -1.05
C MET A 226 10.53 3.13 -1.46
N PHE A 227 10.70 4.22 -2.24
CA PHE A 227 12.02 4.62 -2.71
C PHE A 227 12.90 5.11 -1.56
N LEU A 228 12.34 5.82 -0.59
CA LEU A 228 13.07 6.24 0.61
C LEU A 228 13.55 5.03 1.42
N GLY A 229 12.71 4.02 1.56
CA GLY A 229 13.06 2.79 2.26
C GLY A 229 14.07 1.92 1.53
N GLY A 230 14.05 1.95 0.20
CA GLY A 230 14.83 1.11 -0.71
C GLY A 230 13.91 0.15 -1.50
N PRO A 231 13.88 0.27 -2.84
CA PRO A 231 13.01 -0.55 -3.67
C PRO A 231 13.34 -2.03 -3.53
N GLY A 232 12.31 -2.85 -3.30
CA GLY A 232 12.45 -4.29 -3.11
C GLY A 232 12.77 -4.76 -1.68
N GLU A 233 12.94 -3.84 -0.72
CA GLU A 233 13.21 -4.16 0.69
C GLU A 233 11.99 -3.85 1.57
N PRO A 234 11.17 -4.86 1.96
CA PRO A 234 9.95 -4.63 2.74
C PRO A 234 10.20 -3.97 4.10
N TYR A 235 11.30 -4.28 4.75
CA TYR A 235 11.66 -3.65 6.03
C TYR A 235 12.05 -2.18 5.84
N GLY A 236 12.81 -1.89 4.78
CA GLY A 236 13.12 -0.52 4.38
C GLY A 236 11.85 0.28 4.11
N ALA A 237 10.89 -0.31 3.41
CA ALA A 237 9.60 0.29 3.12
C ALA A 237 8.80 0.67 4.38
N MET A 238 8.85 -0.13 5.45
CA MET A 238 8.26 0.22 6.74
C MET A 238 8.86 1.50 7.33
N PHE A 239 10.20 1.58 7.33
CA PHE A 239 10.90 2.78 7.83
C PHE A 239 10.66 3.99 6.92
N GLY A 240 10.63 3.79 5.60
CA GLY A 240 10.27 4.83 4.64
C GLY A 240 8.87 5.38 4.87
N ALA A 241 7.90 4.50 5.12
CA ALA A 241 6.52 4.90 5.42
C ALA A 241 6.42 5.65 6.76
N LEU A 242 7.16 5.24 7.79
CA LEU A 242 7.24 5.97 9.05
C LEU A 242 7.82 7.38 8.84
N ALA A 243 8.92 7.49 8.10
CA ALA A 243 9.56 8.78 7.84
C ALA A 243 8.64 9.71 7.03
N ILE A 244 8.03 9.23 5.94
CA ILE A 244 7.11 10.02 5.11
C ILE A 244 5.85 10.38 5.90
N GLY A 245 5.18 9.41 6.55
CA GLY A 245 3.96 9.67 7.29
C GLY A 245 4.13 10.65 8.45
N LEU A 246 5.25 10.58 9.18
CA LEU A 246 5.55 11.55 10.23
C LEU A 246 5.91 12.92 9.66
N SER A 247 6.75 12.98 8.61
CA SER A 247 7.15 14.25 8.02
C SER A 247 5.98 15.01 7.41
N THR A 248 5.04 14.33 6.73
CA THR A 248 3.86 14.94 6.13
C THR A 248 2.91 15.51 7.17
N GLU A 249 2.64 14.82 8.27
CA GLU A 249 1.73 15.30 9.31
C GLU A 249 2.38 16.37 10.21
N ILE A 250 3.67 16.26 10.49
CA ILE A 250 4.39 17.30 11.21
C ILE A 250 4.42 18.59 10.38
N SER A 251 4.69 18.49 9.08
CA SER A 251 4.71 19.64 8.19
C SER A 251 3.35 20.32 8.05
N ALA A 252 2.27 19.52 7.98
CA ALA A 252 0.91 20.06 7.96
C ALA A 252 0.56 20.87 9.20
N ALA A 253 1.16 20.54 10.34
CA ALA A 253 0.95 21.27 11.58
C ALA A 253 1.68 22.62 11.64
N TYR A 254 2.82 22.76 10.95
CA TYR A 254 3.65 23.97 10.99
C TYR A 254 3.47 24.88 9.77
N ILE A 255 3.08 24.32 8.62
CA ILE A 255 2.93 25.09 7.39
C ILE A 255 1.44 25.14 6.99
N THR A 256 0.98 24.19 6.20
CA THR A 256 -0.45 23.98 5.85
C THR A 256 -0.62 22.53 5.34
N ALA A 257 -1.85 22.02 5.38
CA ALA A 257 -2.16 20.67 4.92
C ALA A 257 -1.94 20.48 3.41
N ASP A 258 -2.04 21.58 2.62
CA ASP A 258 -1.91 21.55 1.15
C ASP A 258 -0.49 21.22 0.66
N TYR A 259 0.52 21.34 1.55
CA TYR A 259 1.91 21.05 1.19
C TYR A 259 2.40 19.67 1.64
N LYS A 260 1.50 18.77 2.09
CA LYS A 260 1.87 17.41 2.54
C LYS A 260 2.65 16.64 1.47
N GLU A 261 2.17 16.65 0.23
CA GLU A 261 2.78 15.94 -0.88
C GLU A 261 4.11 16.58 -1.30
N VAL A 262 4.17 17.92 -1.31
CA VAL A 262 5.40 18.65 -1.65
C VAL A 262 6.52 18.28 -0.67
N ILE A 263 6.20 18.20 0.61
CA ILE A 263 7.19 17.85 1.64
C ILE A 263 7.59 16.38 1.54
N ALA A 264 6.65 15.49 1.26
CA ALA A 264 6.98 14.09 0.98
C ALA A 264 7.99 13.96 -0.17
N PHE A 265 7.77 14.73 -1.26
CA PHE A 265 8.69 14.77 -2.39
C PHE A 265 10.04 15.40 -2.05
N LEU A 266 10.06 16.48 -1.28
CA LEU A 266 11.31 17.11 -0.84
C LEU A 266 12.14 16.15 0.02
N VAL A 267 11.49 15.41 0.93
CA VAL A 267 12.15 14.38 1.74
C VAL A 267 12.70 13.26 0.83
N LEU A 268 11.90 12.82 -0.15
CA LEU A 268 12.34 11.82 -1.12
C LEU A 268 13.53 12.31 -1.94
N LEU A 269 13.44 13.50 -2.54
CA LEU A 269 14.51 14.08 -3.36
C LEU A 269 15.79 14.29 -2.55
N GLY A 270 15.67 14.84 -1.33
CA GLY A 270 16.80 14.99 -0.43
C GLY A 270 17.45 13.64 -0.15
N MET A 271 16.65 12.61 0.17
CA MET A 271 17.20 11.28 0.45
C MET A 271 17.89 10.67 -0.79
N LEU A 272 17.27 10.75 -1.97
CA LEU A 272 17.85 10.20 -3.20
C LEU A 272 19.13 10.95 -3.64
N ALA A 273 19.26 12.24 -3.33
CA ALA A 273 20.46 13.01 -3.58
C ALA A 273 21.66 12.51 -2.74
N PHE A 274 21.42 12.07 -1.50
CA PHE A 274 22.46 11.56 -0.62
C PHE A 274 22.64 10.04 -0.71
N ARG A 275 21.55 9.29 -0.90
CA ARG A 275 21.55 7.82 -1.00
C ARG A 275 20.58 7.34 -2.10
N PRO A 276 21.05 7.22 -3.35
CA PRO A 276 20.18 6.86 -4.50
C PRO A 276 19.54 5.48 -4.39
N TYR A 277 20.09 4.59 -3.55
CA TYR A 277 19.52 3.24 -3.34
C TYR A 277 18.50 3.18 -2.16
N GLY A 278 18.18 4.31 -1.52
CA GLY A 278 17.34 4.36 -0.34
C GLY A 278 18.08 3.97 0.95
N LEU A 279 17.36 3.91 2.09
CA LEU A 279 17.95 3.66 3.42
C LEU A 279 18.52 2.23 3.54
N PHE A 280 17.83 1.24 3.00
CA PHE A 280 18.14 -0.19 3.13
C PHE A 280 18.44 -0.88 1.80
N GLY A 281 18.37 -0.17 0.67
CA GLY A 281 18.69 -0.70 -0.65
C GLY A 281 20.17 -1.01 -0.81
N SER A 282 20.47 -2.05 -1.59
CA SER A 282 21.85 -2.41 -1.98
C SER A 282 22.06 -2.13 -3.47
N GLU A 283 23.31 -1.88 -3.88
CA GLU A 283 23.69 -1.63 -5.29
C GLU A 283 23.24 -2.71 -6.29
N LYS A 284 22.77 -3.87 -5.80
CA LYS A 284 22.34 -5.00 -6.63
C LYS A 284 20.86 -4.93 -7.06
N THR A 285 20.10 -3.91 -6.68
CA THR A 285 18.65 -3.84 -6.88
C THR A 285 18.19 -2.91 -8.02
N LEU A 286 19.09 -2.32 -8.77
CA LEU A 286 18.81 -1.49 -9.95
C LEU A 286 19.23 -2.17 -11.26
#